data_c00d598ba9e89445d5308f2ea48f68cf
#
_entry.id   c00d598ba9e89445d5308f2ea48f68cf
#
_cell.length_a   1.000
_cell.length_b   1.000
_cell.length_c   1.000
_cell.angle_alpha   90.00
_cell.angle_beta   90.00
_cell.angle_gamma   90.00
#
_symmetry.space_group_name_H-M   'P 1'
#
loop_
_entity.id
_entity.type
_entity.pdbx_description
1 polymer ?
#
loop_
_entity_poly.entity_id
_entity_poly.type
_entity_poly.pdbx_seq_one_letter_code
_entity_poly.pdbx_strand_id
1 'polypeptide(L)'
;QSVFDQVYDKYDLMNDFMSFGVHRIWKKKLINMMNPSLNGKLIDVACGTGDIGKLFLDNTKIDNNISCVDSNKSMIAKGKEKLNKYKNINWVVAPAEKLSILNNSFDYYTISFGLRNTKNISKTLSEAYRVLKPGGRFLCLEFSKILNSNLDLVYKNYSKLIPLIGKMVVGEKEPYEYLVKSIENFVNQEELITIMKENKFKKCSYRNLSGGIVSIHSGWKI
;
A
#
# COMPACT_ATOMS: atom_id res chain seq x y z
N GLN A 1 12.31 17.87 -4.19
CA GLN A 1 11.95 16.82 -5.15
C GLN A 1 11.96 15.51 -4.41
N SER A 2 10.86 14.74 -4.42
CA SER A 2 10.79 13.51 -3.63
C SER A 2 11.69 12.44 -4.27
N VAL A 3 12.27 11.57 -3.45
CA VAL A 3 13.06 10.42 -3.90
C VAL A 3 12.29 9.58 -4.93
N PHE A 4 10.96 9.56 -4.81
CA PHE A 4 10.06 8.87 -5.74
C PHE A 4 9.97 9.51 -7.13
N ASP A 5 10.25 10.83 -7.28
CA ASP A 5 10.27 11.50 -8.59
C ASP A 5 11.49 11.10 -9.42
N GLN A 6 12.55 10.59 -8.79
CA GLN A 6 13.77 10.14 -9.46
C GLN A 6 13.70 8.68 -9.91
N VAL A 7 12.92 7.85 -9.22
CA VAL A 7 12.89 6.40 -9.44
C VAL A 7 11.56 5.86 -9.96
N TYR A 8 10.61 6.73 -10.32
CA TYR A 8 9.29 6.28 -10.75
C TYR A 8 9.33 5.32 -11.95
N ASP A 9 10.31 5.46 -12.85
CA ASP A 9 10.49 4.56 -14.00
C ASP A 9 10.99 3.17 -13.62
N LYS A 10 11.67 3.07 -12.47
CA LYS A 10 12.28 1.84 -11.98
C LYS A 10 11.57 1.30 -10.73
N TYR A 11 10.40 1.88 -10.38
CA TYR A 11 9.67 1.54 -9.14
C TYR A 11 9.25 0.07 -9.08
N ASP A 12 8.75 -0.49 -10.19
CA ASP A 12 8.39 -1.90 -10.25
C ASP A 12 9.62 -2.80 -10.11
N LEU A 13 10.74 -2.41 -10.72
CA LEU A 13 12.01 -3.12 -10.59
C LEU A 13 12.56 -3.05 -9.15
N MET A 14 12.43 -1.89 -8.49
CA MET A 14 12.80 -1.73 -7.08
C MET A 14 11.97 -2.66 -6.17
N ASN A 15 10.66 -2.73 -6.39
CA ASN A 15 9.79 -3.64 -5.66
C ASN A 15 10.13 -5.12 -5.94
N ASP A 16 10.48 -5.46 -7.19
CA ASP A 16 10.93 -6.81 -7.54
C ASP A 16 12.22 -7.17 -6.78
N PHE A 17 13.21 -6.31 -6.75
CA PHE A 17 14.44 -6.53 -5.97
C PHE A 17 14.17 -6.70 -4.48
N MET A 18 13.36 -5.79 -3.89
CA MET A 18 13.06 -5.83 -2.46
C MET A 18 12.32 -7.09 -2.02
N SER A 19 11.52 -7.65 -2.90
CA SER A 19 10.63 -8.76 -2.59
C SER A 19 10.94 -10.04 -3.36
N PHE A 20 12.00 -10.08 -4.18
CA PHE A 20 12.22 -11.17 -5.15
C PHE A 20 10.96 -11.46 -5.99
N GLY A 21 10.22 -10.42 -6.40
CA GLY A 21 8.96 -10.55 -7.14
C GLY A 21 7.75 -11.04 -6.31
N VAL A 22 7.95 -11.38 -5.03
CA VAL A 22 6.89 -11.91 -4.15
C VAL A 22 5.82 -10.86 -3.84
N HIS A 23 6.09 -9.56 -4.01
CA HIS A 23 5.11 -8.48 -3.79
C HIS A 23 3.82 -8.68 -4.59
N ARG A 24 3.90 -9.29 -5.79
CA ARG A 24 2.73 -9.60 -6.61
C ARG A 24 1.82 -10.65 -5.95
N ILE A 25 2.42 -11.63 -5.28
CA ILE A 25 1.69 -12.64 -4.50
C ILE A 25 1.02 -11.99 -3.28
N TRP A 26 1.75 -11.09 -2.59
CA TRP A 26 1.19 -10.38 -1.44
C TRP A 26 0.00 -9.47 -1.84
N LYS A 27 0.10 -8.75 -2.97
CA LYS A 27 -1.01 -7.94 -3.51
C LYS A 27 -2.23 -8.82 -3.86
N LYS A 28 -2.03 -10.00 -4.46
CA LYS A 28 -3.12 -10.96 -4.70
C LYS A 28 -3.74 -11.46 -3.38
N LYS A 29 -2.93 -11.74 -2.36
CA LYS A 29 -3.42 -12.13 -1.04
C LYS A 29 -4.23 -11.02 -0.35
N LEU A 30 -3.87 -9.75 -0.56
CA LEU A 30 -4.64 -8.61 -0.10
C LEU A 30 -6.05 -8.61 -0.70
N ILE A 31 -6.18 -8.75 -2.03
CA ILE A 31 -7.47 -8.81 -2.72
C ILE A 31 -8.29 -10.03 -2.27
N ASN A 32 -7.65 -11.20 -2.14
CA ASN A 32 -8.34 -12.41 -1.64
C ASN A 32 -8.85 -12.21 -0.20
N MET A 33 -8.07 -11.55 0.67
CA MET A 33 -8.48 -11.25 2.04
C MET A 33 -9.58 -10.18 2.08
N MET A 34 -9.58 -9.25 1.14
CA MET A 34 -10.66 -8.26 0.97
C MET A 34 -11.98 -8.97 0.66
N ASN A 35 -11.96 -9.99 -0.19
CA ASN A 35 -13.12 -10.71 -0.70
C ASN A 35 -14.19 -9.73 -1.23
N PRO A 36 -13.88 -8.99 -2.30
CA PRO A 36 -14.71 -7.88 -2.73
C PRO A 36 -16.07 -8.36 -3.24
N SER A 37 -17.13 -7.65 -2.84
CA SER A 37 -18.45 -7.83 -3.44
C SER A 37 -18.49 -7.30 -4.88
N LEU A 38 -19.36 -7.88 -5.70
CA LEU A 38 -19.46 -7.53 -7.12
C LEU A 38 -19.70 -6.02 -7.38
N ASN A 39 -20.49 -5.36 -6.54
CA ASN A 39 -20.82 -3.94 -6.68
C ASN A 39 -20.03 -3.03 -5.70
N GLY A 40 -19.02 -3.55 -5.05
CA GLY A 40 -18.25 -2.81 -4.07
C GLY A 40 -17.38 -1.72 -4.71
N LYS A 41 -17.32 -0.54 -4.08
CA LYS A 41 -16.48 0.59 -4.51
C LYS A 41 -15.17 0.58 -3.74
N LEU A 42 -14.06 0.62 -4.47
CA LEU A 42 -12.71 0.68 -3.90
C LEU A 42 -12.11 2.08 -4.01
N ILE A 43 -11.46 2.51 -2.93
CA ILE A 43 -10.44 3.56 -2.99
C ILE A 43 -9.08 2.94 -2.67
N ASP A 44 -8.11 3.09 -3.58
CA ASP A 44 -6.72 2.67 -3.41
C ASP A 44 -5.84 3.91 -3.24
N VAL A 45 -5.26 4.09 -2.06
CA VAL A 45 -4.49 5.28 -1.68
C VAL A 45 -3.00 4.94 -1.61
N ALA A 46 -2.15 5.89 -2.03
CA ALA A 46 -0.77 5.64 -2.41
C ALA A 46 -0.70 4.52 -3.46
N CYS A 47 -1.55 4.64 -4.48
CA CYS A 47 -1.81 3.59 -5.46
C CYS A 47 -0.64 3.36 -6.43
N GLY A 48 0.32 4.28 -6.50
CA GLY A 48 1.39 4.24 -7.51
C GLY A 48 0.81 4.16 -8.92
N THR A 49 1.16 3.13 -9.66
CA THR A 49 0.66 2.87 -11.03
C THR A 49 -0.65 2.07 -11.09
N GLY A 50 -1.33 1.85 -9.93
CA GLY A 50 -2.67 1.28 -9.85
C GLY A 50 -2.76 -0.25 -9.85
N ASP A 51 -1.73 -0.95 -9.37
CA ASP A 51 -1.72 -2.42 -9.36
C ASP A 51 -2.86 -3.04 -8.54
N ILE A 52 -3.18 -2.48 -7.39
CA ILE A 52 -4.29 -2.97 -6.54
C ILE A 52 -5.62 -2.71 -7.24
N GLY A 53 -5.79 -1.51 -7.79
CA GLY A 53 -6.98 -1.18 -8.58
C GLY A 53 -7.19 -2.16 -9.74
N LYS A 54 -6.13 -2.47 -10.50
CA LYS A 54 -6.18 -3.48 -11.56
C LYS A 54 -6.59 -4.85 -11.04
N LEU A 55 -5.94 -5.34 -9.97
CA LEU A 55 -6.26 -6.64 -9.38
C LEU A 55 -7.70 -6.72 -8.88
N PHE A 56 -8.23 -5.61 -8.34
CA PHE A 56 -9.62 -5.52 -7.91
C PHE A 56 -10.59 -5.66 -9.10
N LEU A 57 -10.36 -4.93 -10.20
CA LEU A 57 -11.18 -5.00 -11.41
C LEU A 57 -11.12 -6.40 -12.06
N ASP A 58 -9.91 -6.96 -12.17
CA ASP A 58 -9.73 -8.31 -12.72
C ASP A 58 -10.44 -9.40 -11.89
N ASN A 59 -10.56 -9.18 -10.55
CA ASN A 59 -11.21 -10.13 -9.64
C ASN A 59 -12.73 -10.02 -9.66
N THR A 60 -13.25 -8.80 -9.69
CA THR A 60 -14.71 -8.56 -9.64
C THR A 60 -15.38 -8.76 -11.01
N LYS A 61 -14.61 -8.69 -12.10
CA LYS A 61 -15.09 -8.83 -13.49
C LYS A 61 -16.24 -7.88 -13.86
N ILE A 62 -16.43 -6.82 -13.14
CA ILE A 62 -17.47 -5.79 -13.32
C ILE A 62 -16.80 -4.44 -13.44
N ASP A 63 -17.41 -3.55 -14.20
CA ASP A 63 -17.01 -2.14 -14.33
C ASP A 63 -17.33 -1.36 -13.04
N ASN A 64 -16.68 -1.77 -11.94
CA ASN A 64 -16.79 -1.06 -10.67
C ASN A 64 -16.02 0.26 -10.73
N ASN A 65 -16.63 1.32 -10.22
CA ASN A 65 -15.95 2.59 -10.03
C ASN A 65 -14.91 2.46 -8.91
N ILE A 66 -13.65 2.61 -9.26
CA ILE A 66 -12.56 2.69 -8.32
C ILE A 66 -11.92 4.07 -8.35
N SER A 67 -11.39 4.52 -7.22
CA SER A 67 -10.56 5.71 -7.13
C SER A 67 -9.14 5.32 -6.77
N CYS A 68 -8.20 5.66 -7.64
CA CYS A 68 -6.77 5.51 -7.45
C CYS A 68 -6.19 6.88 -7.06
N VAL A 69 -5.65 7.00 -5.85
CA VAL A 69 -5.15 8.24 -5.28
C VAL A 69 -3.66 8.12 -5.00
N ASP A 70 -2.87 9.07 -5.47
CA ASP A 70 -1.45 9.18 -5.14
C ASP A 70 -1.04 10.65 -5.07
N SER A 71 -0.08 10.98 -4.22
CA SER A 71 0.47 12.35 -4.13
C SER A 71 1.43 12.65 -5.29
N ASN A 72 1.97 11.63 -5.94
CA ASN A 72 2.92 11.76 -7.04
C ASN A 72 2.19 11.80 -8.40
N LYS A 73 2.26 12.95 -9.06
CA LYS A 73 1.63 13.19 -10.38
C LYS A 73 2.18 12.26 -11.47
N SER A 74 3.48 11.95 -11.43
CA SER A 74 4.13 11.09 -12.42
C SER A 74 3.63 9.64 -12.31
N MET A 75 3.43 9.14 -11.08
CA MET A 75 2.82 7.83 -10.84
C MET A 75 1.40 7.75 -11.38
N ILE A 76 0.59 8.77 -11.13
CA ILE A 76 -0.79 8.86 -11.67
C ILE A 76 -0.78 8.88 -13.21
N ALA A 77 0.10 9.67 -13.82
CA ALA A 77 0.21 9.73 -15.29
C ALA A 77 0.56 8.36 -15.89
N LYS A 78 1.56 7.68 -15.33
CA LYS A 78 1.97 6.33 -15.74
C LYS A 78 0.88 5.28 -15.50
N GLY A 79 0.15 5.39 -14.38
CA GLY A 79 -0.99 4.53 -14.10
C GLY A 79 -2.11 4.66 -15.13
N LYS A 80 -2.44 5.89 -15.52
CA LYS A 80 -3.42 6.17 -16.58
C LYS A 80 -3.03 5.55 -17.93
N GLU A 81 -1.76 5.64 -18.29
CA GLU A 81 -1.23 5.03 -19.51
C GLU A 81 -1.29 3.50 -19.43
N LYS A 82 -0.75 2.92 -18.35
CA LYS A 82 -0.69 1.46 -18.11
C LYS A 82 -2.07 0.82 -18.09
N LEU A 83 -3.07 1.50 -17.53
CA LEU A 83 -4.42 0.99 -17.31
C LEU A 83 -5.47 1.66 -18.21
N ASN A 84 -5.08 2.18 -19.37
CA ASN A 84 -5.94 2.93 -20.30
C ASN A 84 -7.16 2.15 -20.82
N LYS A 85 -7.09 0.82 -20.80
CA LYS A 85 -8.20 -0.07 -21.15
C LYS A 85 -9.34 -0.11 -20.12
N TYR A 86 -9.05 0.26 -18.85
CA TYR A 86 -10.05 0.29 -17.80
C TYR A 86 -10.64 1.71 -17.69
N LYS A 87 -11.88 1.89 -18.15
CA LYS A 87 -12.53 3.21 -18.23
C LYS A 87 -13.05 3.74 -16.90
N ASN A 88 -13.24 2.87 -15.92
CA ASN A 88 -13.90 3.19 -14.64
C ASN A 88 -12.92 3.46 -13.50
N ILE A 89 -11.70 3.91 -13.82
CA ILE A 89 -10.73 4.33 -12.81
C ILE A 89 -10.75 5.86 -12.70
N ASN A 90 -11.14 6.37 -11.54
CA ASN A 90 -10.99 7.77 -11.18
C ASN A 90 -9.60 8.00 -10.59
N TRP A 91 -8.76 8.77 -11.28
CA TRP A 91 -7.39 9.07 -10.86
C TRP A 91 -7.31 10.43 -10.19
N VAL A 92 -6.83 10.47 -8.94
CA VAL A 92 -6.78 11.67 -8.10
C VAL A 92 -5.35 11.91 -7.61
N VAL A 93 -4.87 13.13 -7.76
CA VAL A 93 -3.60 13.57 -7.14
C VAL A 93 -3.90 14.22 -5.80
N ALA A 94 -3.63 13.53 -4.71
CA ALA A 94 -3.84 14.05 -3.36
C ALA A 94 -2.96 13.31 -2.33
N PRO A 95 -2.58 13.98 -1.22
CA PRO A 95 -1.93 13.29 -0.09
C PRO A 95 -2.95 12.41 0.65
N ALA A 96 -2.47 11.31 1.22
CA ALA A 96 -3.31 10.36 1.95
C ALA A 96 -3.99 10.94 3.20
N GLU A 97 -3.40 11.99 3.78
CA GLU A 97 -3.88 12.71 4.97
C GLU A 97 -5.00 13.72 4.69
N LYS A 98 -5.29 13.98 3.41
CA LYS A 98 -6.33 14.94 2.99
C LYS A 98 -6.89 14.55 1.64
N LEU A 99 -7.95 13.77 1.65
CA LEU A 99 -8.63 13.29 0.46
C LEU A 99 -9.78 14.25 0.08
N SER A 100 -9.77 14.76 -1.17
CA SER A 100 -10.87 15.57 -1.72
C SER A 100 -12.03 14.67 -2.16
N ILE A 101 -12.54 13.87 -1.23
CA ILE A 101 -13.53 12.82 -1.45
C ILE A 101 -14.61 12.95 -0.37
N LEU A 102 -15.87 12.70 -0.74
CA LEU A 102 -17.01 12.74 0.17
C LEU A 102 -16.92 11.67 1.26
N ASN A 103 -17.54 11.93 2.40
CA ASN A 103 -17.67 10.96 3.47
C ASN A 103 -18.51 9.76 3.00
N ASN A 104 -18.27 8.58 3.58
CA ASN A 104 -19.11 7.39 3.39
C ASN A 104 -19.33 7.00 1.91
N SER A 105 -18.25 7.05 1.11
CA SER A 105 -18.34 6.85 -0.34
C SER A 105 -17.88 5.48 -0.82
N PHE A 106 -17.04 4.79 -0.04
CA PHE A 106 -16.37 3.54 -0.45
C PHE A 106 -16.69 2.38 0.49
N ASP A 107 -16.75 1.19 -0.08
CA ASP A 107 -16.92 -0.06 0.65
C ASP A 107 -15.56 -0.62 1.11
N TYR A 108 -14.51 -0.35 0.33
CA TYR A 108 -13.13 -0.79 0.60
C TYR A 108 -12.15 0.37 0.48
N TYR A 109 -11.21 0.42 1.42
CA TYR A 109 -10.04 1.30 1.37
C TYR A 109 -8.79 0.44 1.42
N THR A 110 -7.89 0.62 0.46
CA THR A 110 -6.57 -0.01 0.47
C THR A 110 -5.45 1.02 0.52
N ILE A 111 -4.37 0.63 1.19
CA ILE A 111 -3.08 1.28 1.10
C ILE A 111 -2.00 0.19 1.09
N SER A 112 -1.15 0.17 0.04
CA SER A 112 -0.21 -0.93 -0.20
C SER A 112 1.19 -0.37 -0.37
N PHE A 113 2.09 -0.67 0.58
CA PHE A 113 3.47 -0.18 0.62
C PHE A 113 3.61 1.35 0.60
N GLY A 114 2.58 2.06 1.09
CA GLY A 114 2.49 3.51 1.09
C GLY A 114 2.33 4.13 2.46
N LEU A 115 1.78 3.40 3.45
CA LEU A 115 1.45 3.97 4.76
C LEU A 115 2.69 4.47 5.50
N ARG A 116 3.84 3.77 5.41
CA ARG A 116 5.11 4.18 6.01
C ARG A 116 5.66 5.49 5.47
N ASN A 117 5.24 5.89 4.27
CA ASN A 117 5.69 7.11 3.59
C ASN A 117 4.76 8.31 3.84
N THR A 118 3.67 8.13 4.56
CA THR A 118 2.75 9.22 4.92
C THR A 118 3.36 10.08 6.02
N LYS A 119 3.07 11.37 6.00
CA LYS A 119 3.58 12.32 7.01
C LYS A 119 2.97 12.07 8.38
N ASN A 120 1.75 11.52 8.42
CA ASN A 120 1.03 11.25 9.66
C ASN A 120 0.09 10.06 9.49
N ILE A 121 0.45 8.91 10.06
CA ILE A 121 -0.33 7.66 10.00
C ILE A 121 -1.73 7.86 10.58
N SER A 122 -1.87 8.52 11.73
CA SER A 122 -3.18 8.72 12.37
C SER A 122 -4.11 9.58 11.50
N LYS A 123 -3.60 10.66 10.88
CA LYS A 123 -4.41 11.46 9.93
C LYS A 123 -4.83 10.64 8.71
N THR A 124 -3.93 9.82 8.18
CA THR A 124 -4.24 8.92 7.05
C THR A 124 -5.36 7.94 7.43
N LEU A 125 -5.28 7.34 8.63
CA LEU A 125 -6.32 6.42 9.12
C LEU A 125 -7.64 7.13 9.41
N SER A 126 -7.60 8.37 9.92
CA SER A 126 -8.79 9.20 10.11
C SER A 126 -9.49 9.51 8.78
N GLU A 127 -8.73 9.84 7.71
CA GLU A 127 -9.28 10.04 6.37
C GLU A 127 -9.83 8.73 5.79
N ALA A 128 -9.13 7.61 5.98
CA ALA A 128 -9.62 6.29 5.57
C ALA A 128 -10.96 5.97 6.25
N TYR A 129 -11.07 6.21 7.56
CA TYR A 129 -12.31 6.03 8.30
C TYR A 129 -13.43 6.96 7.79
N ARG A 130 -13.10 8.23 7.49
CA ARG A 130 -14.06 9.22 6.99
C ARG A 130 -14.70 8.81 5.66
N VAL A 131 -13.87 8.37 4.69
CA VAL A 131 -14.34 8.06 3.33
C VAL A 131 -15.01 6.69 3.21
N LEU A 132 -14.73 5.76 4.14
CA LEU A 132 -15.41 4.47 4.20
C LEU A 132 -16.87 4.64 4.64
N LYS A 133 -17.76 3.85 4.04
CA LYS A 133 -19.15 3.69 4.49
C LYS A 133 -19.21 2.94 5.83
N PRO A 134 -20.30 3.10 6.64
CA PRO A 134 -20.59 2.11 7.68
C PRO A 134 -20.61 0.68 7.09
N GLY A 135 -19.97 -0.26 7.74
CA GLY A 135 -19.72 -1.61 7.21
C GLY A 135 -18.56 -1.71 6.23
N GLY A 136 -17.90 -0.59 5.90
CA GLY A 136 -16.74 -0.57 5.01
C GLY A 136 -15.47 -1.09 5.68
N ARG A 137 -14.55 -1.59 4.86
CA ARG A 137 -13.35 -2.28 5.31
C ARG A 137 -12.07 -1.57 4.87
N PHE A 138 -11.21 -1.29 5.83
CA PHE A 138 -9.84 -0.84 5.64
C PHE A 138 -8.89 -2.04 5.54
N LEU A 139 -7.95 -2.01 4.58
CA LEU A 139 -6.87 -2.98 4.44
C LEU A 139 -5.56 -2.26 4.14
N CYS A 140 -4.52 -2.61 4.89
CA CYS A 140 -3.16 -2.10 4.68
C CYS A 140 -2.21 -3.27 4.47
N LEU A 141 -1.50 -3.29 3.34
CA LEU A 141 -0.38 -4.20 3.09
C LEU A 141 0.92 -3.41 3.25
N GLU A 142 1.74 -3.78 4.23
CA GLU A 142 2.97 -3.03 4.48
C GLU A 142 4.07 -3.94 5.04
N PHE A 143 5.33 -3.52 4.86
CA PHE A 143 6.46 -4.13 5.56
C PHE A 143 6.24 -4.06 7.06
N SER A 144 6.74 -5.06 7.78
CA SER A 144 6.50 -5.17 9.21
C SER A 144 7.72 -5.74 9.94
N LYS A 145 7.63 -5.85 11.26
CA LYS A 145 8.72 -6.39 12.08
C LYS A 145 8.65 -7.91 12.09
N ILE A 146 9.78 -8.53 11.77
CA ILE A 146 9.91 -9.99 11.78
C ILE A 146 10.00 -10.47 13.23
N LEU A 147 9.10 -11.36 13.63
CA LEU A 147 9.03 -11.85 15.01
C LEU A 147 10.05 -12.98 15.30
N ASN A 148 10.44 -13.73 14.28
CA ASN A 148 11.43 -14.79 14.40
C ASN A 148 12.84 -14.21 14.31
N SER A 149 13.63 -14.31 15.39
CA SER A 149 14.96 -13.73 15.50
C SER A 149 15.94 -14.22 14.42
N ASN A 150 15.89 -15.50 14.04
CA ASN A 150 16.78 -16.06 13.01
C ASN A 150 16.43 -15.50 11.63
N LEU A 151 15.14 -15.41 11.32
CA LEU A 151 14.66 -14.83 10.05
C LEU A 151 14.96 -13.33 10.00
N ASP A 152 14.78 -12.62 11.12
CA ASP A 152 15.09 -11.19 11.25
C ASP A 152 16.58 -10.92 10.98
N LEU A 153 17.48 -11.74 11.54
CA LEU A 153 18.93 -11.63 11.31
C LEU A 153 19.27 -11.83 9.83
N VAL A 154 18.69 -12.84 9.20
CA VAL A 154 18.89 -13.11 7.75
C VAL A 154 18.36 -11.94 6.91
N TYR A 155 17.16 -11.46 7.22
CA TYR A 155 16.55 -10.36 6.49
C TYR A 155 17.32 -9.04 6.67
N LYS A 156 17.78 -8.72 7.88
CA LYS A 156 18.64 -7.55 8.16
C LYS A 156 19.95 -7.59 7.38
N ASN A 157 20.60 -8.75 7.30
CA ASN A 157 21.80 -8.89 6.49
C ASN A 157 21.52 -8.72 5.00
N TYR A 158 20.40 -9.28 4.51
CA TYR A 158 19.96 -9.08 3.14
C TYR A 158 19.64 -7.60 2.86
N SER A 159 18.88 -6.93 3.73
CA SER A 159 18.50 -5.52 3.55
C SER A 159 19.70 -4.57 3.46
N LYS A 160 20.83 -4.88 4.14
CA LYS A 160 22.08 -4.12 4.02
C LYS A 160 22.72 -4.22 2.62
N LEU A 161 22.45 -5.31 1.90
CA LEU A 161 22.98 -5.51 0.53
C LEU A 161 22.12 -4.79 -0.52
N ILE A 162 20.87 -4.48 -0.22
CA ILE A 162 19.92 -3.90 -1.16
C ILE A 162 20.41 -2.56 -1.76
N PRO A 163 20.92 -1.59 -0.97
CA PRO A 163 21.45 -0.35 -1.52
C PRO A 163 22.65 -0.57 -2.46
N LEU A 164 23.49 -1.59 -2.19
CA LEU A 164 24.62 -1.94 -3.05
C LEU A 164 24.13 -2.54 -4.37
N ILE A 165 23.17 -3.45 -4.31
CA ILE A 165 22.55 -4.05 -5.49
C ILE A 165 21.85 -2.96 -6.31
N GLY A 166 21.11 -2.04 -5.65
CA GLY A 166 20.47 -0.91 -6.29
C GLY A 166 21.45 -0.04 -7.06
N LYS A 167 22.59 0.30 -6.45
CA LYS A 167 23.67 1.05 -7.10
C LYS A 167 24.24 0.32 -8.33
N MET A 168 24.44 -0.99 -8.25
CA MET A 168 25.00 -1.78 -9.36
C MET A 168 24.03 -1.91 -10.54
N VAL A 169 22.72 -2.05 -10.28
CA VAL A 169 21.73 -2.37 -11.31
C VAL A 169 21.04 -1.11 -11.86
N VAL A 170 20.81 -0.13 -10.99
CA VAL A 170 20.02 1.08 -11.32
C VAL A 170 20.89 2.32 -11.36
N GLY A 171 22.12 2.27 -10.84
CA GLY A 171 23.04 3.39 -10.74
C GLY A 171 22.80 4.31 -9.54
N GLU A 172 21.79 4.04 -8.72
CA GLU A 172 21.36 4.91 -7.62
C GLU A 172 21.29 4.11 -6.31
N LYS A 173 21.80 4.69 -5.22
CA LYS A 173 21.83 4.09 -3.88
C LYS A 173 20.76 4.68 -2.94
N GLU A 174 20.58 5.99 -3.02
CA GLU A 174 19.73 6.77 -2.10
C GLU A 174 18.28 6.27 -1.98
N PRO A 175 17.56 5.92 -3.07
CA PRO A 175 16.20 5.41 -2.97
C PRO A 175 16.09 4.11 -2.17
N TYR A 176 17.10 3.25 -2.28
CA TYR A 176 17.15 1.98 -1.58
C TYR A 176 17.52 2.15 -0.10
N GLU A 177 18.41 3.10 0.23
CA GLU A 177 18.70 3.48 1.61
C GLU A 177 17.47 4.06 2.30
N TYR A 178 16.76 4.96 1.60
CA TYR A 178 15.49 5.50 2.08
C TYR A 178 14.47 4.38 2.36
N LEU A 179 14.36 3.42 1.46
CA LEU A 179 13.42 2.31 1.59
C LEU A 179 13.73 1.46 2.83
N VAL A 180 15.00 1.05 3.01
CA VAL A 180 15.43 0.28 4.20
C VAL A 180 15.14 1.08 5.47
N LYS A 181 15.53 2.34 5.52
CA LYS A 181 15.33 3.22 6.67
C LYS A 181 13.84 3.44 6.98
N SER A 182 13.00 3.59 5.95
CA SER A 182 11.55 3.77 6.14
C SER A 182 10.89 2.51 6.71
N ILE A 183 11.36 1.32 6.33
CA ILE A 183 10.89 0.04 6.89
C ILE A 183 11.34 -0.11 8.36
N GLU A 184 12.60 0.24 8.66
CA GLU A 184 13.14 0.17 10.02
C GLU A 184 12.41 1.11 10.99
N ASN A 185 12.01 2.28 10.52
CA ASN A 185 11.32 3.30 11.33
C ASN A 185 9.79 3.10 11.39
N PHE A 186 9.24 2.19 10.61
CA PHE A 186 7.79 1.96 10.61
C PHE A 186 7.35 1.24 11.89
N VAL A 187 6.14 1.52 12.32
CA VAL A 187 5.50 0.90 13.47
C VAL A 187 5.37 -0.62 13.30
N ASN A 188 5.40 -1.36 14.40
CA ASN A 188 5.16 -2.79 14.37
C ASN A 188 3.66 -3.12 14.22
N GLN A 189 3.34 -4.42 14.10
CA GLN A 189 1.98 -4.86 13.84
C GLN A 189 0.99 -4.46 14.93
N GLU A 190 1.34 -4.62 16.20
CA GLU A 190 0.47 -4.29 17.34
C GLU A 190 0.32 -2.78 17.53
N GLU A 191 1.38 -2.02 17.30
CA GLU A 191 1.32 -0.57 17.31
C GLU A 191 0.35 -0.05 16.24
N LEU A 192 0.40 -0.61 15.01
CA LEU A 192 -0.54 -0.21 13.97
C LEU A 192 -1.98 -0.58 14.32
N ILE A 193 -2.23 -1.76 14.94
CA ILE A 193 -3.56 -2.13 15.47
C ILE A 193 -4.04 -1.09 16.49
N THR A 194 -3.17 -0.64 17.38
CA THR A 194 -3.50 0.37 18.38
C THR A 194 -3.92 1.69 17.72
N ILE A 195 -3.12 2.19 16.77
CA ILE A 195 -3.43 3.43 16.03
C ILE A 195 -4.73 3.27 15.23
N MET A 196 -5.00 2.11 14.65
CA MET A 196 -6.27 1.84 13.97
C MET A 196 -7.47 1.93 14.92
N LYS A 197 -7.36 1.35 16.13
CA LYS A 197 -8.43 1.41 17.15
C LYS A 197 -8.66 2.84 17.65
N GLU A 198 -7.61 3.63 17.85
CA GLU A 198 -7.67 5.05 18.20
C GLU A 198 -8.40 5.87 17.12
N ASN A 199 -8.24 5.48 15.84
CA ASN A 199 -8.97 6.04 14.70
C ASN A 199 -10.33 5.36 14.44
N LYS A 200 -10.95 4.79 15.49
CA LYS A 200 -12.32 4.27 15.54
C LYS A 200 -12.56 2.95 14.78
N PHE A 201 -11.56 2.38 14.13
CA PHE A 201 -11.72 1.08 13.49
C PHE A 201 -12.02 -0.02 14.51
N LYS A 202 -12.92 -0.92 14.17
CA LYS A 202 -13.30 -2.09 14.96
C LYS A 202 -12.85 -3.38 14.28
N LYS A 203 -12.88 -4.49 15.03
CA LYS A 203 -12.44 -5.82 14.55
C LYS A 203 -11.08 -5.76 13.86
N CYS A 204 -10.18 -4.94 14.42
CA CYS A 204 -8.82 -4.79 13.91
C CYS A 204 -8.04 -6.09 14.10
N SER A 205 -7.40 -6.53 13.03
CA SER A 205 -6.55 -7.72 13.02
C SER A 205 -5.44 -7.57 11.99
N TYR A 206 -4.40 -8.40 12.11
CA TYR A 206 -3.38 -8.50 11.07
C TYR A 206 -3.05 -9.95 10.73
N ARG A 207 -2.48 -10.16 9.57
CA ARG A 207 -1.98 -11.44 9.10
C ARG A 207 -0.57 -11.26 8.54
N ASN A 208 0.39 -11.94 9.16
CA ASN A 208 1.76 -11.98 8.68
C ASN A 208 1.88 -12.81 7.40
N LEU A 209 2.69 -12.35 6.49
CA LEU A 209 3.09 -13.04 5.26
C LEU A 209 4.60 -13.18 5.23
N SER A 210 5.09 -14.24 4.57
CA SER A 210 6.52 -14.51 4.42
C SER A 210 7.28 -14.41 5.74
N GLY A 211 6.78 -15.07 6.80
CA GLY A 211 7.41 -15.06 8.13
C GLY A 211 7.37 -13.72 8.87
N GLY A 212 6.53 -12.76 8.44
CA GLY A 212 6.41 -11.45 9.05
C GLY A 212 7.18 -10.34 8.34
N ILE A 213 7.82 -10.61 7.19
CA ILE A 213 8.46 -9.57 6.35
C ILE A 213 7.43 -8.50 5.97
N VAL A 214 6.21 -8.92 5.66
CA VAL A 214 5.06 -8.04 5.45
C VAL A 214 3.87 -8.52 6.24
N SER A 215 2.93 -7.62 6.51
CA SER A 215 1.64 -7.93 7.12
C SER A 215 0.48 -7.25 6.38
N ILE A 216 -0.67 -7.91 6.41
CA ILE A 216 -1.94 -7.29 5.99
C ILE A 216 -2.72 -6.97 7.25
N HIS A 217 -2.92 -5.68 7.52
CA HIS A 217 -3.82 -5.20 8.56
C HIS A 217 -5.21 -4.99 8.00
N SER A 218 -6.22 -5.26 8.80
CA SER A 218 -7.63 -5.07 8.44
C SER A 218 -8.41 -4.52 9.61
N GLY A 219 -9.31 -3.58 9.33
CA GLY A 219 -10.24 -3.01 10.29
C GLY A 219 -11.55 -2.59 9.63
N TRP A 220 -12.61 -2.46 10.41
CA TRP A 220 -13.95 -2.15 9.91
C TRP A 220 -14.46 -0.85 10.50
N LYS A 221 -15.18 -0.08 9.70
CA LYS A 221 -15.99 1.02 10.18
C LYS A 221 -17.37 0.47 10.57
N ILE A 222 -17.60 0.40 11.89
CA ILE A 222 -18.87 -0.08 12.47
C ILE A 222 -19.46 1.01 13.33
#